data_bc8b21455716ff0e1bb3b62e30b17d8e
#
_entry.id   bc8b21455716ff0e1bb3b62e30b17d8e
#
_cell.length_a   1.000
_cell.length_b   1.000
_cell.length_c   1.000
_cell.angle_alpha   90.00
_cell.angle_beta   90.00
_cell.angle_gamma   90.00
#
_symmetry.space_group_name_H-M   'P 1'
#
loop_
_entity.id
_entity.type
_entity.pdbx_description
1 polymer ?
#
loop_
_entity_poly.entity_id
_entity_poly.type
_entity_poly.pdbx_seq_one_letter_code
_entity_poly.pdbx_strand_id
1 'polypeptide(L)'
;MSQYTLELAQKLMQRKSVTPENDGAIELLAGELAKLGFKNTILSFSDNNLPEIHNLYAKFGNSAKNLAFAGHTDVVPAGDITKWSFDPFSATIDNDILYGRGAVDMKVAIACFLGAVTF
;
A
#
# COMPACT_ATOMS: atom_id res chain seq x y z
N MET A 1 -5.95 -8.47 -14.08
CA MET A 1 -5.73 -8.30 -12.63
C MET A 1 -6.61 -9.32 -11.92
N SER A 2 -6.09 -10.06 -10.92
CA SER A 2 -6.91 -11.00 -10.15
C SER A 2 -7.89 -10.24 -9.24
N GLN A 3 -8.97 -10.90 -8.82
CA GLN A 3 -9.93 -10.33 -7.87
C GLN A 3 -9.23 -9.91 -6.56
N TYR A 4 -8.33 -10.76 -6.04
CA TYR A 4 -7.53 -10.46 -4.86
C TYR A 4 -6.70 -9.17 -5.02
N THR A 5 -6.01 -9.03 -6.16
CA THR A 5 -5.18 -7.84 -6.44
C THR A 5 -6.03 -6.56 -6.46
N LEU A 6 -7.20 -6.61 -7.09
CA LEU A 6 -8.08 -5.46 -7.17
C LEU A 6 -8.62 -5.05 -5.79
N GLU A 7 -9.09 -6.02 -5.01
CA GLU A 7 -9.58 -5.79 -3.65
C GLU A 7 -8.50 -5.23 -2.73
N LEU A 8 -7.26 -5.76 -2.83
CA LEU A 8 -6.14 -5.24 -2.06
C LEU A 8 -5.78 -3.81 -2.47
N ALA A 9 -5.77 -3.52 -3.77
CA ALA A 9 -5.54 -2.16 -4.28
C ALA A 9 -6.58 -1.18 -3.70
N GLN A 10 -7.86 -1.55 -3.75
CA GLN A 10 -8.93 -0.71 -3.18
C GLN A 10 -8.75 -0.50 -1.68
N LYS A 11 -8.47 -1.57 -0.91
CA LYS A 11 -8.22 -1.47 0.54
C LYS A 11 -7.04 -0.56 0.87
N LEU A 12 -5.95 -0.64 0.10
CA LEU A 12 -4.80 0.24 0.27
C LEU A 12 -5.13 1.69 -0.07
N MET A 13 -5.87 1.94 -1.15
CA MET A 13 -6.25 3.28 -1.56
C MET A 13 -7.22 3.95 -0.57
N GLN A 14 -8.08 3.17 0.10
CA GLN A 14 -8.98 3.63 1.15
C GLN A 14 -8.25 4.00 2.46
N ARG A 15 -6.99 3.57 2.64
CA ARG A 15 -6.10 4.11 3.67
C ARG A 15 -5.57 5.45 3.15
N LYS A 16 -5.94 6.54 3.80
CA LYS A 16 -5.54 7.87 3.33
C LYS A 16 -4.02 8.00 3.28
N SER A 17 -3.34 7.59 4.35
CA SER A 17 -1.87 7.55 4.48
C SER A 17 -1.17 8.75 3.82
N VAL A 18 -1.75 9.95 4.02
CA VAL A 18 -1.14 11.20 3.56
C VAL A 18 0.06 11.50 4.44
N THR A 19 1.24 11.61 3.82
CA THR A 19 2.51 11.84 4.53
C THR A 19 2.37 12.93 5.61
N PRO A 20 2.80 12.66 6.85
CA PRO A 20 3.55 11.51 7.36
C PRO A 20 2.69 10.37 7.95
N GLU A 21 1.37 10.45 7.82
CA GLU A 21 0.44 9.51 8.45
C GLU A 21 0.46 8.14 7.73
N ASN A 22 0.41 7.07 8.53
CA ASN A 22 0.35 5.68 8.02
C ASN A 22 -1.09 5.22 7.74
N ASP A 23 -2.06 5.67 8.54
CA ASP A 23 -3.49 5.30 8.45
C ASP A 23 -3.73 3.78 8.35
N GLY A 24 -2.88 2.98 8.98
CA GLY A 24 -3.00 1.52 8.99
C GLY A 24 -2.62 0.82 7.66
N ALA A 25 -1.98 1.51 6.73
CA ALA A 25 -1.58 0.92 5.45
C ALA A 25 -0.46 -0.12 5.62
N ILE A 26 0.49 0.13 6.51
CA ILE A 26 1.59 -0.79 6.84
C ILE A 26 1.07 -2.05 7.52
N GLU A 27 0.14 -1.90 8.47
CA GLU A 27 -0.47 -3.02 9.20
C GLU A 27 -1.33 -3.90 8.27
N LEU A 28 -2.07 -3.27 7.34
CA LEU A 28 -2.80 -3.99 6.30
C LEU A 28 -1.85 -4.86 5.46
N LEU A 29 -0.76 -4.29 4.98
CA LEU A 29 0.23 -5.02 4.19
C LEU A 29 0.92 -6.12 4.99
N ALA A 30 1.30 -5.86 6.24
CA ALA A 30 1.89 -6.86 7.12
C ALA A 30 0.93 -8.05 7.30
N GLY A 31 -0.36 -7.80 7.49
CA GLY A 31 -1.38 -8.83 7.59
C GLY A 31 -1.51 -9.67 6.32
N GLU A 32 -1.55 -9.04 5.14
CA GLU A 32 -1.63 -9.76 3.86
C GLU A 32 -0.36 -10.58 3.58
N LEU A 33 0.82 -10.01 3.81
CA LEU A 33 2.09 -10.72 3.64
C LEU A 33 2.25 -11.89 4.62
N ALA A 34 1.75 -11.76 5.85
CA ALA A 34 1.75 -12.87 6.82
C ALA A 34 0.90 -14.04 6.34
N LYS A 35 -0.28 -13.79 5.75
CA LYS A 35 -1.12 -14.83 5.14
C LYS A 35 -0.41 -15.57 4.00
N LEU A 36 0.49 -14.89 3.28
CA LEU A 36 1.32 -15.46 2.23
C LEU A 36 2.60 -16.15 2.76
N GLY A 37 2.78 -16.21 4.09
CA GLY A 37 3.91 -16.89 4.72
C GLY A 37 5.18 -16.05 4.87
N PHE A 38 5.11 -14.74 4.62
CA PHE A 38 6.24 -13.85 4.88
C PHE A 38 6.46 -13.63 6.38
N LYS A 39 7.71 -13.52 6.77
CA LYS A 39 8.12 -13.01 8.08
C LYS A 39 8.22 -11.51 8.00
N ASN A 40 7.42 -10.82 8.81
CA ASN A 40 7.29 -9.37 8.79
C ASN A 40 7.97 -8.73 10.00
N THR A 41 8.55 -7.56 9.80
CA THR A 41 9.07 -6.68 10.85
C THR A 41 8.63 -5.27 10.53
N ILE A 42 7.86 -4.64 11.43
CA ILE A 42 7.54 -3.22 11.34
C ILE A 42 8.63 -2.48 12.11
N LEU A 43 9.26 -1.53 11.45
CA LEU A 43 10.31 -0.67 11.97
C LEU A 43 9.75 0.73 12.12
N SER A 44 9.74 1.22 13.36
CA SER A 44 9.29 2.58 13.67
C SER A 44 10.49 3.49 13.90
N PHE A 45 10.47 4.63 13.26
CA PHE A 45 11.50 5.67 13.41
C PHE A 45 10.84 6.96 13.86
N SER A 46 11.34 7.52 14.95
CA SER A 46 10.90 8.81 15.48
C SER A 46 12.10 9.68 15.81
N ASP A 47 11.92 10.99 15.67
CA ASP A 47 12.82 11.99 16.21
C ASP A 47 11.98 12.94 17.08
N ASN A 48 12.61 13.57 18.10
CA ASN A 48 11.97 14.35 19.16
C ASN A 48 10.99 15.43 18.69
N ASN A 49 11.03 15.82 17.42
CA ASN A 49 10.20 16.86 16.83
C ASN A 49 9.46 16.44 15.54
N LEU A 50 9.55 15.15 15.16
CA LEU A 50 8.95 14.65 13.92
C LEU A 50 7.94 13.54 14.22
N PRO A 51 6.90 13.40 13.39
CA PRO A 51 5.99 12.26 13.47
C PRO A 51 6.72 10.93 13.31
N GLU A 52 6.23 9.91 13.98
CA GLU A 52 6.75 8.55 13.83
C GLU A 52 6.48 8.02 12.41
N ILE A 53 7.51 7.47 11.79
CA ILE A 53 7.44 6.87 10.45
C ILE A 53 7.56 5.36 10.58
N HIS A 54 6.61 4.64 9.99
CA HIS A 54 6.57 3.19 9.97
C HIS A 54 7.08 2.65 8.64
N ASN A 55 7.97 1.66 8.72
CA ASN A 55 8.45 0.90 7.56
C ASN A 55 8.17 -0.59 7.78
N LEU A 56 7.82 -1.29 6.71
CA LEU A 56 7.63 -2.73 6.73
C LEU A 56 8.76 -3.41 5.98
N TYR A 57 9.46 -4.29 6.68
CA TYR A 57 10.37 -5.26 6.08
C TYR A 57 9.73 -6.64 6.13
N ALA A 58 9.61 -7.29 4.98
CA ALA A 58 9.03 -8.61 4.86
C ALA A 58 9.94 -9.53 4.06
N LYS A 59 10.13 -10.76 4.54
CA LYS A 59 10.99 -11.77 3.90
C LYS A 59 10.27 -13.10 3.78
N PHE A 60 10.40 -13.72 2.62
CA PHE A 60 9.96 -15.10 2.35
C PHE A 60 11.15 -15.97 1.94
N GLY A 61 11.24 -17.17 2.50
CA GLY A 61 12.30 -18.15 2.19
C GLY A 61 13.68 -17.78 2.73
N ASN A 62 14.65 -18.63 2.41
CA ASN A 62 16.04 -18.54 2.88
C ASN A 62 17.07 -18.78 1.77
N SER A 63 16.69 -18.66 0.50
CA SER A 63 17.60 -18.80 -0.62
C SER A 63 18.71 -17.74 -0.61
N ALA A 64 19.87 -18.06 -1.17
CA ALA A 64 20.95 -17.10 -1.39
C ALA A 64 20.60 -16.05 -2.48
N LYS A 65 19.71 -16.44 -3.41
CA LYS A 65 19.22 -15.50 -4.44
C LYS A 65 17.96 -14.82 -3.92
N ASN A 66 17.90 -13.51 -4.04
CA ASN A 66 16.78 -12.70 -3.60
C ASN A 66 16.24 -11.86 -4.75
N LEU A 67 14.92 -11.72 -4.80
CA LEU A 67 14.22 -10.66 -5.51
C LEU A 67 13.64 -9.72 -4.44
N ALA A 68 13.93 -8.43 -4.57
CA ALA A 68 13.38 -7.43 -3.67
C ALA A 68 12.43 -6.50 -4.43
N PHE A 69 11.28 -6.22 -3.80
CA PHE A 69 10.37 -5.17 -4.21
C PHE A 69 10.46 -4.04 -3.17
N ALA A 70 10.70 -2.82 -3.63
CA ALA A 70 10.66 -1.63 -2.80
C ALA A 70 9.51 -0.74 -3.24
N GLY A 71 8.71 -0.28 -2.28
CA GLY A 71 7.57 0.59 -2.53
C GLY A 71 7.26 1.45 -1.31
N HIS A 72 6.35 2.42 -1.49
CA HIS A 72 5.85 3.27 -0.42
C HIS A 72 4.31 3.24 -0.38
N THR A 73 3.75 3.36 0.82
CA THR A 73 2.31 3.36 1.05
C THR A 73 1.74 4.76 1.24
N ASP A 74 2.59 5.72 1.57
CA ASP A 74 2.20 7.10 1.74
C ASP A 74 1.88 7.77 0.40
N VAL A 75 1.09 8.82 0.48
CA VAL A 75 0.68 9.61 -0.68
C VAL A 75 0.77 11.09 -0.35
N VAL A 76 0.93 11.91 -1.39
CA VAL A 76 0.80 13.36 -1.27
C VAL A 76 -0.67 13.75 -1.07
N PRO A 77 -0.97 14.91 -0.49
CA PRO A 77 -2.33 15.43 -0.34
C PRO A 77 -3.12 15.40 -1.66
N ALA A 78 -4.42 15.19 -1.57
CA ALA A 78 -5.29 15.15 -2.74
C ALA A 78 -5.42 16.51 -3.46
N GLY A 79 -5.06 17.60 -2.79
CA GLY A 79 -5.25 18.95 -3.31
C GLY A 79 -6.72 19.39 -3.25
N ASP A 80 -7.15 20.14 -4.23
CA ASP A 80 -8.53 20.62 -4.33
C ASP A 80 -9.48 19.46 -4.67
N ILE A 81 -10.21 18.99 -3.67
CA ILE A 81 -11.13 17.84 -3.80
C ILE A 81 -12.30 18.11 -4.76
N THR A 82 -12.64 19.37 -5.04
CA THR A 82 -13.72 19.71 -5.97
C THR A 82 -13.37 19.41 -7.44
N LYS A 83 -12.08 19.19 -7.73
CA LYS A 83 -11.57 18.83 -9.05
C LYS A 83 -11.54 17.32 -9.31
N TRP A 84 -11.89 16.51 -8.30
CA TRP A 84 -11.96 15.07 -8.46
C TRP A 84 -13.37 14.65 -8.90
N SER A 85 -13.45 13.72 -9.85
CA SER A 85 -14.74 13.13 -10.28
C SER A 85 -15.35 12.23 -9.20
N PHE A 86 -14.52 11.63 -8.34
CA PHE A 86 -14.91 10.80 -7.20
C PHE A 86 -14.05 11.21 -6.01
N ASP A 87 -14.50 10.84 -4.80
CA ASP A 87 -13.65 11.04 -3.61
C ASP A 87 -12.28 10.39 -3.81
N PRO A 88 -11.17 11.13 -3.62
CA PRO A 88 -9.81 10.64 -3.90
C PRO A 88 -9.41 9.40 -3.11
N PHE A 89 -10.10 9.08 -2.01
CA PHE A 89 -9.82 7.92 -1.18
C PHE A 89 -10.92 6.85 -1.19
N SER A 90 -11.93 7.00 -2.07
CA SER A 90 -12.99 6.01 -2.20
C SER A 90 -12.58 4.73 -2.92
N ALA A 91 -11.51 4.79 -3.73
CA ALA A 91 -11.12 3.70 -4.64
C ALA A 91 -12.27 3.24 -5.54
N THR A 92 -13.00 4.19 -6.10
CA THR A 92 -14.14 3.95 -6.97
C THR A 92 -13.70 3.30 -8.27
N ILE A 93 -14.46 2.30 -8.72
CA ILE A 93 -14.33 1.72 -10.05
C ILE A 93 -15.51 2.21 -10.87
N ASP A 94 -15.22 2.84 -12.00
CA ASP A 94 -16.21 3.27 -12.99
C ASP A 94 -15.70 2.97 -14.39
N ASN A 95 -16.52 2.29 -15.21
CA ASN A 95 -16.16 1.86 -16.57
C ASN A 95 -14.78 1.16 -16.64
N ASP A 96 -14.53 0.21 -15.75
CA ASP A 96 -13.28 -0.56 -15.63
C ASP A 96 -12.03 0.27 -15.28
N ILE A 97 -12.19 1.51 -14.85
CA ILE A 97 -11.12 2.38 -14.40
C ILE A 97 -11.19 2.54 -12.88
N LEU A 98 -10.09 2.30 -12.20
CA LEU A 98 -9.93 2.51 -10.76
C LEU A 98 -9.45 3.93 -10.49
N TYR A 99 -10.29 4.72 -9.83
CA TYR A 99 -10.01 6.11 -9.50
C TYR A 99 -9.55 6.28 -8.06
N GLY A 100 -8.54 7.12 -7.86
CA GLY A 100 -8.17 7.58 -6.51
C GLY A 100 -6.71 7.98 -6.36
N ARG A 101 -6.42 8.67 -5.24
CA ARG A 101 -5.08 9.08 -4.86
C ARG A 101 -4.24 7.84 -4.53
N GLY A 102 -3.04 7.78 -5.10
CA GLY A 102 -2.12 6.67 -4.90
C GLY A 102 -2.40 5.45 -5.79
N ALA A 103 -3.38 5.50 -6.72
CA ALA A 103 -3.60 4.41 -7.67
C ALA A 103 -2.34 4.15 -8.51
N VAL A 104 -1.80 5.15 -9.17
CA VAL A 104 -0.62 5.04 -10.04
C VAL A 104 0.67 5.03 -9.24
N ASP A 105 0.76 5.84 -8.19
CA ASP A 105 1.96 6.02 -7.37
C ASP A 105 1.61 5.87 -5.88
N MET A 106 1.78 4.65 -5.31
CA MET A 106 2.10 3.42 -6.04
C MET A 106 1.35 2.20 -5.46
N LYS A 107 0.18 2.44 -4.82
CA LYS A 107 -0.57 1.41 -4.08
C LYS A 107 -1.03 0.23 -4.95
N VAL A 108 -1.37 0.49 -6.24
CA VAL A 108 -1.73 -0.58 -7.18
C VAL A 108 -0.51 -1.43 -7.52
N ALA A 109 0.69 -0.84 -7.68
CA ALA A 109 1.91 -1.60 -7.91
C ALA A 109 2.22 -2.54 -6.74
N ILE A 110 2.02 -2.10 -5.50
CA ILE A 110 2.16 -2.94 -4.30
C ILE A 110 1.15 -4.10 -4.34
N ALA A 111 -0.12 -3.83 -4.65
CA ALA A 111 -1.14 -4.87 -4.76
C ALA A 111 -0.82 -5.87 -5.88
N CYS A 112 -0.30 -5.42 -7.00
CA CYS A 112 0.14 -6.29 -8.10
C CYS A 112 1.31 -7.18 -7.69
N PHE A 113 2.28 -6.66 -6.93
CA PHE A 113 3.37 -7.47 -6.40
C PHE A 113 2.84 -8.59 -5.49
N LEU A 114 1.97 -8.27 -4.52
CA LEU A 114 1.37 -9.28 -3.67
C LEU A 114 0.55 -10.29 -4.48
N GLY A 115 -0.22 -9.83 -5.46
CA GLY A 115 -0.95 -10.71 -6.37
C GLY A 115 -0.05 -11.65 -7.18
N ALA A 116 1.16 -11.21 -7.53
CA ALA A 116 2.13 -12.03 -8.26
C ALA A 116 2.81 -13.10 -7.38
N VAL A 117 2.88 -12.91 -6.08
CA VAL A 117 3.49 -13.88 -5.14
C VAL A 117 2.47 -14.82 -4.48
N THR A 118 1.21 -14.81 -4.93
CA THR A 118 0.15 -15.73 -4.43
C THR A 118 0.15 -17.11 -5.10
N PHE A 119 1.14 -17.44 -5.91
CA PHE A 119 1.20 -18.70 -6.66
C PHE A 119 2.08 -19.74 -5.99
#